data_42655ac75e5f12c63524bc7dc153d658
#
_entry.id   42655ac75e5f12c63524bc7dc153d658
#
_cell.length_a   1.000
_cell.length_b   1.000
_cell.length_c   1.000
_cell.angle_alpha   90.00
_cell.angle_beta   90.00
_cell.angle_gamma   90.00
#
_symmetry.space_group_name_H-M   'P 1'
#
loop_
_entity.id
_entity.type
_entity.pdbx_description
1 polymer ?
#
loop_
_entity_poly.entity_id
_entity_poly.type
_entity_poly.pdbx_seq_one_letter_code
_entity_poly.pdbx_strand_id
1 'polypeptide(L)'
;MKQSMFALLCLAALLCALLTGCRNRESETEAADAKPVIYLYPEEETEVSVRLDYDGELTCVYPAQDGGAWTVTAAPDGTLTDREGQTYNYLYWEGESAAAYDFSRGFCVPGADTAAFLEDALASLGLTRREANEFIVYWLPKMEANPYNLIAFQSSAYTDCAQLTVTPRPDGLLRVFMAWKPLTEPVEVPAQTLPGFDRTGFAVVEWGGAEVPAS
;
A
#
# COMPACT_ATOMS: atom_id res chain seq x y z
N MET A 1 35.85 9.05 56.62
CA MET A 1 34.85 8.01 56.32
C MET A 1 33.52 8.55 55.82
N LYS A 2 32.96 9.66 56.34
CA LYS A 2 31.64 10.21 55.89
C LYS A 2 31.63 10.84 54.51
N GLN A 3 32.74 11.42 54.06
CA GLN A 3 32.85 12.05 52.70
C GLN A 3 32.95 11.03 51.57
N SER A 4 33.56 9.88 51.79
CA SER A 4 33.68 8.81 50.75
C SER A 4 32.35 8.08 50.52
N MET A 5 31.50 8.03 51.57
CA MET A 5 30.19 7.36 51.48
C MET A 5 29.18 8.23 50.69
N PHE A 6 29.29 9.55 50.76
CA PHE A 6 28.44 10.49 50.01
C PHE A 6 28.78 10.48 48.52
N ALA A 7 30.07 10.37 48.18
CA ALA A 7 30.51 10.28 46.77
C ALA A 7 30.05 8.98 46.12
N LEU A 8 30.04 7.85 46.85
CA LEU A 8 29.56 6.55 46.35
C LEU A 8 28.04 6.55 46.12
N LEU A 9 27.24 7.21 47.00
CA LEU A 9 25.79 7.34 46.85
C LEU A 9 25.42 8.22 45.66
N CYS A 10 26.14 9.30 45.39
CA CYS A 10 25.89 10.18 44.26
C CYS A 10 26.25 9.48 42.92
N LEU A 11 27.31 8.64 42.90
CA LEU A 11 27.66 7.88 41.69
C LEU A 11 26.67 6.77 41.37
N ALA A 12 26.09 6.12 42.39
CA ALA A 12 25.06 5.12 42.23
C ALA A 12 23.74 5.74 41.74
N ALA A 13 23.36 6.93 42.20
CA ALA A 13 22.21 7.66 41.74
C ALA A 13 22.33 8.14 40.28
N LEU A 14 23.56 8.54 39.86
CA LEU A 14 23.82 8.92 38.48
C LEU A 14 23.76 7.70 37.51
N LEU A 15 24.21 6.54 37.96
CA LEU A 15 24.15 5.30 37.16
C LEU A 15 22.72 4.77 36.99
N CYS A 16 21.85 4.93 38.01
CA CYS A 16 20.44 4.60 37.92
C CYS A 16 19.67 5.54 36.98
N ALA A 17 20.06 6.83 36.89
CA ALA A 17 19.44 7.77 35.95
C ALA A 17 19.79 7.48 34.46
N LEU A 18 20.92 6.80 34.21
CA LEU A 18 21.32 6.40 32.87
C LEU A 18 20.65 5.12 32.38
N LEU A 19 20.08 4.32 33.30
CA LEU A 19 19.40 3.06 32.97
C LEU A 19 17.88 3.23 32.75
N THR A 20 17.31 4.40 33.11
CA THR A 20 15.89 4.70 32.85
C THR A 20 15.64 5.42 31.52
N GLY A 21 16.68 5.59 30.68
CA GLY A 21 16.61 6.26 29.39
C GLY A 21 16.29 5.36 28.19
N CYS A 22 16.19 4.03 28.35
CA CYS A 22 15.60 3.16 27.36
C CYS A 22 14.07 3.19 27.50
N ARG A 23 13.48 4.31 27.10
CA ARG A 23 12.08 4.33 26.73
C ARG A 23 12.01 3.41 25.51
N ASN A 24 11.53 2.17 25.68
CA ASN A 24 11.00 1.40 24.60
C ASN A 24 9.98 2.31 23.91
N ARG A 25 10.41 2.93 22.81
CA ARG A 25 9.48 3.34 21.79
C ARG A 25 8.95 2.00 21.30
N GLU A 26 7.80 1.56 21.81
CA GLU A 26 6.99 0.62 21.06
C GLU A 26 6.86 1.28 19.71
N SER A 27 7.57 0.74 18.72
CA SER A 27 7.32 1.08 17.34
C SER A 27 5.89 0.62 17.11
N GLU A 28 4.94 1.55 17.17
CA GLU A 28 3.71 1.37 16.43
C GLU A 28 4.23 1.00 15.04
N THR A 29 4.01 -0.24 14.65
CA THR A 29 4.44 -0.74 13.35
C THR A 29 3.53 -0.01 12.37
N GLU A 30 4.05 1.09 11.81
CA GLU A 30 3.37 1.82 10.74
C GLU A 30 3.11 0.83 9.62
N ALA A 31 1.89 0.81 9.10
CA ALA A 31 1.56 -0.04 7.98
C ALA A 31 2.28 0.50 6.75
N ALA A 32 3.13 -0.33 6.14
CA ALA A 32 3.80 0.04 4.90
C ALA A 32 2.86 -0.16 3.71
N ASP A 33 2.68 0.88 2.91
CA ASP A 33 1.98 0.82 1.62
C ASP A 33 2.88 0.09 0.63
N ALA A 34 2.57 -1.19 0.42
CA ALA A 34 3.40 -2.07 -0.38
C ALA A 34 2.81 -2.32 -1.77
N LYS A 35 3.70 -2.29 -2.76
CA LYS A 35 3.40 -2.64 -4.14
C LYS A 35 2.34 -1.77 -4.84
N PRO A 36 2.11 -0.48 -4.55
CA PRO A 36 1.28 0.30 -5.45
C PRO A 36 1.93 0.40 -6.84
N VAL A 37 1.19 -0.05 -7.85
CA VAL A 37 1.57 0.02 -9.26
C VAL A 37 0.49 0.75 -10.04
N ILE A 38 0.89 1.60 -10.99
CA ILE A 38 0.01 2.46 -11.76
C ILE A 38 0.13 2.12 -13.24
N TYR A 39 -0.95 1.64 -13.82
CA TYR A 39 -1.09 1.36 -15.25
C TYR A 39 -1.78 2.52 -15.95
N LEU A 40 -1.35 2.84 -17.15
CA LEU A 40 -1.90 3.89 -18.00
C LEU A 40 -2.38 3.26 -19.31
N TYR A 41 -3.65 3.41 -19.64
CA TYR A 41 -4.28 2.85 -20.83
C TYR A 41 -4.99 3.95 -21.63
N PRO A 42 -4.25 4.80 -22.37
CA PRO A 42 -4.85 5.78 -23.25
C PRO A 42 -5.44 5.10 -24.51
N GLU A 43 -6.35 5.76 -25.23
CA GLU A 43 -6.89 5.26 -26.50
C GLU A 43 -5.89 5.32 -27.65
N GLU A 44 -4.92 6.25 -27.57
CA GLU A 44 -3.82 6.42 -28.51
C GLU A 44 -2.52 6.70 -27.76
N GLU A 45 -1.38 6.53 -28.40
CA GLU A 45 -0.08 6.82 -27.80
C GLU A 45 -0.05 8.27 -27.29
N THR A 46 0.18 8.43 -25.98
CA THR A 46 0.00 9.71 -25.29
C THR A 46 1.14 9.94 -24.29
N GLU A 47 1.72 11.14 -24.30
CA GLU A 47 2.62 11.57 -23.22
C GLU A 47 1.79 11.84 -21.97
N VAL A 48 2.12 11.14 -20.88
CA VAL A 48 1.42 11.22 -19.61
C VAL A 48 2.39 11.60 -18.50
N SER A 49 2.02 12.59 -17.71
CA SER A 49 2.70 12.94 -16.45
C SER A 49 1.86 12.46 -15.27
N VAL A 50 2.49 11.75 -14.34
CA VAL A 50 1.88 11.26 -13.11
C VAL A 50 2.65 11.82 -11.92
N ARG A 51 1.95 12.54 -11.04
CA ARG A 51 2.48 13.04 -9.77
C ARG A 51 1.75 12.34 -8.63
N LEU A 52 2.54 11.84 -7.69
CA LEU A 52 2.04 11.33 -6.41
C LEU A 52 2.34 12.37 -5.32
N ASP A 53 1.31 12.81 -4.62
CA ASP A 53 1.41 13.59 -3.39
C ASP A 53 1.05 12.66 -2.22
N TYR A 54 2.07 12.25 -1.45
CA TYR A 54 1.96 11.22 -0.43
C TYR A 54 2.19 11.82 0.95
N ASP A 55 1.20 11.66 1.84
CA ASP A 55 1.27 12.06 3.24
C ASP A 55 2.03 11.00 4.07
N GLY A 56 3.34 10.91 3.83
CA GLY A 56 4.23 9.92 4.41
C GLY A 56 5.64 10.01 3.83
N GLU A 57 6.44 8.98 4.04
CA GLU A 57 7.77 8.85 3.49
C GLU A 57 7.77 7.83 2.34
N LEU A 58 8.16 8.26 1.13
CA LEU A 58 8.35 7.35 0.00
C LEU A 58 9.64 6.54 0.21
N THR A 59 9.53 5.24 0.30
CA THR A 59 10.66 4.33 0.51
C THR A 59 11.22 3.79 -0.80
N CYS A 60 10.39 3.72 -1.86
CA CYS A 60 10.80 3.27 -3.18
C CYS A 60 9.95 3.91 -4.28
N VAL A 61 10.59 4.25 -5.41
CA VAL A 61 9.90 4.64 -6.66
C VAL A 61 10.61 4.04 -7.86
N TYR A 62 9.87 3.55 -8.86
CA TYR A 62 10.43 3.01 -10.10
C TYR A 62 9.45 3.15 -11.28
N PRO A 63 9.91 3.62 -12.47
CA PRO A 63 11.22 4.24 -12.71
C PRO A 63 11.44 5.49 -11.85
N ALA A 64 12.65 6.06 -11.88
CA ALA A 64 12.96 7.27 -11.14
C ALA A 64 12.08 8.44 -11.61
N GLN A 65 11.62 9.26 -10.67
CA GLN A 65 10.88 10.49 -10.95
C GLN A 65 11.83 11.63 -11.32
N ASP A 66 11.38 12.52 -12.21
CA ASP A 66 12.02 13.81 -12.47
C ASP A 66 11.15 14.94 -11.92
N GLY A 67 11.70 15.76 -11.04
CA GLY A 67 10.96 16.85 -10.39
C GLY A 67 9.73 16.40 -9.58
N GLY A 68 9.73 15.17 -9.06
CA GLY A 68 8.64 14.60 -8.26
C GLY A 68 7.45 14.11 -9.10
N ALA A 69 7.66 13.81 -10.38
CA ALA A 69 6.68 13.22 -11.26
C ALA A 69 7.33 12.19 -12.19
N TRP A 70 6.55 11.23 -12.67
CA TRP A 70 6.90 10.42 -13.82
C TRP A 70 6.38 11.09 -15.09
N THR A 71 7.17 11.11 -16.15
CA THR A 71 6.73 11.49 -17.50
C THR A 71 7.09 10.40 -18.46
N VAL A 72 6.09 9.77 -19.05
CA VAL A 72 6.24 8.63 -19.95
C VAL A 72 5.31 8.76 -21.15
N THR A 73 5.66 8.13 -22.27
CA THR A 73 4.72 7.89 -23.35
C THR A 73 4.02 6.57 -23.06
N ALA A 74 2.69 6.62 -22.89
CA ALA A 74 1.85 5.45 -22.66
C ALA A 74 1.20 5.00 -23.97
N ALA A 75 1.27 3.69 -24.25
CA ALA A 75 0.59 3.08 -25.37
C ALA A 75 -0.76 2.46 -24.95
N PRO A 76 -1.72 2.24 -25.85
CA PRO A 76 -3.03 1.65 -25.52
C PRO A 76 -2.96 0.25 -24.87
N ASP A 77 -1.89 -0.51 -25.10
CA ASP A 77 -1.67 -1.82 -24.49
C ASP A 77 -1.10 -1.75 -23.06
N GLY A 78 -0.85 -0.52 -22.56
CA GLY A 78 -0.29 -0.26 -21.24
C GLY A 78 1.23 -0.22 -21.18
N THR A 79 1.92 -0.38 -22.32
CA THR A 79 3.38 -0.20 -22.39
C THR A 79 3.73 1.27 -22.14
N LEU A 80 4.62 1.52 -21.19
CA LEU A 80 5.13 2.85 -20.87
C LEU A 80 6.55 2.98 -21.38
N THR A 81 6.89 4.08 -22.06
CA THR A 81 8.24 4.34 -22.56
C THR A 81 8.73 5.67 -21.99
N ASP A 82 9.93 5.66 -21.39
CA ASP A 82 10.57 6.90 -20.92
C ASP A 82 11.29 7.65 -22.04
N ARG A 83 11.90 8.80 -21.68
CA ARG A 83 12.61 9.65 -22.64
C ARG A 83 13.88 9.01 -23.22
N GLU A 84 14.44 8.03 -22.52
CA GLU A 84 15.60 7.25 -22.94
C GLU A 84 15.21 6.03 -23.80
N GLY A 85 13.91 5.77 -23.99
CA GLY A 85 13.36 4.66 -24.75
C GLY A 85 13.32 3.34 -23.99
N GLN A 86 13.45 3.37 -22.65
CA GLN A 86 13.24 2.19 -21.81
C GLN A 86 11.74 1.94 -21.63
N THR A 87 11.35 0.67 -21.58
CA THR A 87 9.93 0.30 -21.47
C THR A 87 9.60 -0.30 -20.11
N TYR A 88 8.38 0.00 -19.62
CA TYR A 88 7.86 -0.46 -18.34
C TYR A 88 6.41 -0.92 -18.50
N ASN A 89 5.98 -1.84 -17.62
CA ASN A 89 4.58 -2.29 -17.59
C ASN A 89 3.71 -1.36 -16.72
N TYR A 90 4.31 -0.67 -15.76
CA TYR A 90 3.63 0.23 -14.81
C TYR A 90 4.65 1.17 -14.15
N LEU A 91 4.15 2.21 -13.51
CA LEU A 91 4.90 2.99 -12.54
C LEU A 91 4.71 2.35 -11.16
N TYR A 92 5.74 2.37 -10.33
CA TYR A 92 5.74 1.71 -9.03
C TYR A 92 6.22 2.65 -7.93
N TRP A 93 5.63 2.50 -6.73
CA TRP A 93 6.09 3.16 -5.53
C TRP A 93 5.80 2.33 -4.28
N GLU A 94 6.50 2.63 -3.19
CA GLU A 94 6.21 2.17 -1.83
C GLU A 94 6.45 3.30 -0.86
N GLY A 95 5.78 3.26 0.30
CA GLY A 95 5.92 4.28 1.32
C GLY A 95 5.43 3.83 2.68
N GLU A 96 5.76 4.61 3.69
CA GLU A 96 5.32 4.45 5.07
C GLU A 96 4.52 5.68 5.48
N SER A 97 3.34 5.46 6.05
CA SER A 97 2.45 6.53 6.51
C SER A 97 1.78 6.16 7.84
N ALA A 98 1.27 7.17 8.51
CA ALA A 98 0.43 7.01 9.71
C ALA A 98 -1.06 6.77 9.36
N ALA A 99 -1.39 6.38 8.11
CA ALA A 99 -2.75 6.15 7.68
C ALA A 99 -3.41 5.02 8.48
N ALA A 100 -4.59 5.30 9.04
CA ALA A 100 -5.39 4.32 9.73
C ALA A 100 -6.39 3.69 8.75
N TYR A 101 -6.22 2.40 8.45
CA TYR A 101 -7.12 1.67 7.56
C TYR A 101 -8.40 1.25 8.28
N ASP A 102 -9.53 1.35 7.55
CA ASP A 102 -10.85 1.02 8.06
C ASP A 102 -11.17 -0.47 7.86
N PHE A 103 -11.43 -1.18 8.95
CA PHE A 103 -11.88 -2.57 8.99
C PHE A 103 -13.30 -2.72 9.55
N SER A 104 -14.07 -1.66 9.63
CA SER A 104 -15.48 -1.71 10.07
C SER A 104 -16.36 -2.52 9.12
N ARG A 105 -15.91 -2.68 7.87
CA ARG A 105 -16.47 -3.56 6.83
C ARG A 105 -15.33 -4.28 6.12
N GLY A 106 -15.61 -5.49 5.66
CA GLY A 106 -14.59 -6.30 4.99
C GLY A 106 -15.04 -7.73 4.77
N PHE A 107 -14.06 -8.62 4.72
CA PHE A 107 -14.26 -10.05 4.49
C PHE A 107 -13.30 -10.83 5.38
N CYS A 108 -13.84 -11.77 6.17
CA CYS A 108 -13.03 -12.72 6.92
C CYS A 108 -12.92 -14.00 6.07
N VAL A 109 -11.74 -14.23 5.52
CA VAL A 109 -11.49 -15.28 4.52
C VAL A 109 -10.53 -16.31 5.09
N PRO A 110 -10.84 -17.62 5.07
CA PRO A 110 -9.85 -18.66 5.39
C PRO A 110 -8.63 -18.53 4.48
N GLY A 111 -7.43 -18.72 5.03
CA GLY A 111 -6.19 -18.63 4.25
C GLY A 111 -6.22 -19.47 2.96
N ALA A 112 -6.66 -20.71 3.07
CA ALA A 112 -6.78 -21.64 1.94
C ALA A 112 -7.74 -21.16 0.82
N ASP A 113 -8.71 -20.30 1.14
CA ASP A 113 -9.70 -19.78 0.19
C ASP A 113 -9.31 -18.41 -0.38
N THR A 114 -8.18 -17.84 0.09
CA THR A 114 -7.76 -16.47 -0.28
C THR A 114 -7.58 -16.30 -1.78
N ALA A 115 -7.02 -17.28 -2.49
CA ALA A 115 -6.83 -17.18 -3.94
C ALA A 115 -8.15 -17.01 -4.70
N ALA A 116 -9.14 -17.87 -4.42
CA ALA A 116 -10.46 -17.81 -5.06
C ALA A 116 -11.19 -16.51 -4.69
N PHE A 117 -11.13 -16.10 -3.42
CA PHE A 117 -11.71 -14.83 -2.98
C PHE A 117 -11.11 -13.63 -3.73
N LEU A 118 -9.78 -13.57 -3.85
CA LEU A 118 -9.10 -12.47 -4.56
C LEU A 118 -9.45 -12.46 -6.05
N GLU A 119 -9.54 -13.63 -6.71
CA GLU A 119 -9.97 -13.72 -8.11
C GLU A 119 -11.34 -13.08 -8.33
N ASP A 120 -12.31 -13.42 -7.48
CA ASP A 120 -13.68 -12.91 -7.57
C ASP A 120 -13.78 -11.42 -7.19
N ALA A 121 -13.12 -11.02 -6.10
CA ALA A 121 -13.16 -9.64 -5.60
C ALA A 121 -12.50 -8.65 -6.57
N LEU A 122 -11.30 -8.99 -7.09
CA LEU A 122 -10.58 -8.13 -8.02
C LEU A 122 -11.28 -8.01 -9.37
N ALA A 123 -11.89 -9.10 -9.86
CA ALA A 123 -12.73 -9.06 -11.07
C ALA A 123 -13.96 -8.16 -10.85
N SER A 124 -14.62 -8.26 -9.69
CA SER A 124 -15.76 -7.41 -9.34
C SER A 124 -15.39 -5.93 -9.26
N LEU A 125 -14.17 -5.61 -8.79
CA LEU A 125 -13.65 -4.25 -8.73
C LEU A 125 -13.25 -3.70 -10.11
N GLY A 126 -13.10 -4.56 -11.13
CA GLY A 126 -12.80 -4.16 -12.50
C GLY A 126 -11.33 -4.29 -12.91
N LEU A 127 -10.51 -5.05 -12.17
CA LEU A 127 -9.18 -5.43 -12.62
C LEU A 127 -9.28 -6.45 -13.77
N THR A 128 -8.43 -6.30 -14.77
CA THR A 128 -8.23 -7.34 -15.79
C THR A 128 -7.60 -8.59 -15.18
N ARG A 129 -7.73 -9.73 -15.86
CA ARG A 129 -7.09 -10.98 -15.41
C ARG A 129 -5.57 -10.83 -15.25
N ARG A 130 -4.92 -10.04 -16.11
CA ARG A 130 -3.48 -9.77 -16.03
C ARG A 130 -3.13 -9.01 -14.75
N GLU A 131 -3.81 -7.91 -14.46
CA GLU A 131 -3.60 -7.09 -13.27
C GLU A 131 -3.90 -7.88 -11.99
N ALA A 132 -5.02 -8.64 -11.98
CA ALA A 132 -5.37 -9.51 -10.87
C ALA A 132 -4.33 -10.61 -10.63
N ASN A 133 -3.75 -11.20 -11.68
CA ASN A 133 -2.66 -12.17 -11.53
C ASN A 133 -1.43 -11.55 -10.85
N GLU A 134 -1.02 -10.36 -11.26
CA GLU A 134 0.14 -9.69 -10.67
C GLU A 134 -0.12 -9.33 -9.20
N PHE A 135 -1.33 -8.90 -8.87
CA PHE A 135 -1.79 -8.67 -7.50
C PHE A 135 -1.72 -9.96 -6.66
N ILE A 136 -2.35 -11.04 -7.14
CA ILE A 136 -2.47 -12.31 -6.41
C ILE A 136 -1.07 -12.93 -6.19
N VAL A 137 -0.22 -12.96 -7.19
CA VAL A 137 1.15 -13.51 -7.08
C VAL A 137 1.97 -12.79 -6.01
N TYR A 138 1.74 -11.50 -5.79
CA TYR A 138 2.44 -10.74 -4.76
C TYR A 138 1.87 -10.99 -3.35
N TRP A 139 0.52 -11.00 -3.21
CA TRP A 139 -0.13 -11.02 -1.90
C TRP A 139 -0.39 -12.44 -1.37
N LEU A 140 -0.79 -13.37 -2.23
CA LEU A 140 -1.18 -14.72 -1.82
C LEU A 140 -0.14 -15.45 -0.97
N PRO A 141 1.19 -15.42 -1.28
CA PRO A 141 2.20 -16.10 -0.47
C PRO A 141 2.30 -15.59 0.98
N LYS A 142 1.79 -14.38 1.25
CA LYS A 142 1.77 -13.77 2.59
C LYS A 142 0.51 -14.14 3.37
N MET A 143 -0.54 -14.60 2.68
CA MET A 143 -1.90 -14.75 3.20
C MET A 143 -2.36 -16.19 3.30
N GLU A 144 -1.97 -17.06 2.34
CA GLU A 144 -2.53 -18.43 2.21
C GLU A 144 -2.26 -19.36 3.39
N ALA A 145 -1.13 -19.12 4.12
CA ALA A 145 -0.75 -19.95 5.27
C ALA A 145 -1.44 -19.51 6.59
N ASN A 146 -2.10 -18.36 6.62
CA ASN A 146 -2.83 -17.90 7.79
C ASN A 146 -4.09 -18.71 8.01
N PRO A 147 -4.53 -18.97 9.27
CA PRO A 147 -5.84 -19.56 9.50
C PRO A 147 -6.97 -18.76 8.86
N TYR A 148 -6.94 -17.43 9.05
CA TYR A 148 -7.88 -16.50 8.42
C TYR A 148 -7.17 -15.18 8.08
N ASN A 149 -7.76 -14.44 7.14
CA ASN A 149 -7.37 -13.07 6.79
C ASN A 149 -8.60 -12.16 6.90
N LEU A 150 -8.48 -11.06 7.64
CA LEU A 150 -9.44 -9.98 7.57
C LEU A 150 -9.01 -9.02 6.47
N ILE A 151 -9.80 -8.94 5.40
CA ILE A 151 -9.49 -8.18 4.19
C ILE A 151 -10.48 -7.02 4.06
N ALA A 152 -9.97 -5.80 3.84
CA ALA A 152 -10.79 -4.62 3.59
C ALA A 152 -10.19 -3.79 2.46
N PHE A 153 -10.97 -3.54 1.39
CA PHE A 153 -10.55 -2.63 0.33
C PHE A 153 -10.79 -1.19 0.76
N GLN A 154 -9.75 -0.38 0.71
CA GLN A 154 -9.76 0.99 1.22
C GLN A 154 -10.22 1.98 0.15
N SER A 155 -10.83 3.08 0.59
CA SER A 155 -11.24 4.20 -0.24
C SER A 155 -10.57 5.49 0.23
N SER A 156 -11.29 6.42 0.86
CA SER A 156 -10.75 7.70 1.32
C SER A 156 -9.56 7.56 2.27
N ALA A 157 -9.55 6.55 3.15
CA ALA A 157 -8.41 6.31 4.04
C ALA A 157 -7.08 6.15 3.29
N TYR A 158 -7.12 5.59 2.09
CA TYR A 158 -5.96 5.48 1.20
C TYR A 158 -5.81 6.69 0.28
N THR A 159 -6.89 7.09 -0.43
CA THR A 159 -6.80 8.12 -1.46
C THR A 159 -6.51 9.50 -0.92
N ASP A 160 -6.86 9.79 0.34
CA ASP A 160 -6.56 11.06 0.99
C ASP A 160 -5.08 11.14 1.39
N CYS A 161 -4.46 10.00 1.74
CA CYS A 161 -3.03 9.90 2.05
C CYS A 161 -2.15 9.88 0.79
N ALA A 162 -2.60 9.23 -0.29
CA ALA A 162 -1.84 9.05 -1.52
C ALA A 162 -2.60 9.68 -2.70
N GLN A 163 -2.44 10.99 -2.94
CA GLN A 163 -3.16 11.69 -3.99
C GLN A 163 -2.43 11.59 -5.32
N LEU A 164 -3.14 11.14 -6.37
CA LEU A 164 -2.61 11.08 -7.73
C LEU A 164 -3.13 12.22 -8.60
N THR A 165 -2.20 12.90 -9.27
CA THR A 165 -2.50 13.85 -10.34
C THR A 165 -1.95 13.31 -11.65
N VAL A 166 -2.84 13.08 -12.62
CA VAL A 166 -2.49 12.56 -13.95
C VAL A 166 -2.80 13.60 -15.02
N THR A 167 -1.85 13.87 -15.90
CA THR A 167 -1.99 14.83 -17.01
C THR A 167 -1.53 14.15 -18.31
N PRO A 168 -2.39 14.09 -19.37
CA PRO A 168 -3.75 14.62 -19.42
C PRO A 168 -4.67 13.91 -18.40
N ARG A 169 -5.79 14.57 -18.06
CA ARG A 169 -6.75 13.99 -17.11
C ARG A 169 -7.36 12.72 -17.71
N PRO A 170 -7.33 11.59 -16.99
CA PRO A 170 -7.99 10.36 -17.46
C PRO A 170 -9.52 10.48 -17.40
N ASP A 171 -10.20 9.70 -18.25
CA ASP A 171 -11.65 9.55 -18.22
C ASP A 171 -12.11 8.71 -17.04
N GLY A 172 -11.27 7.72 -16.63
CA GLY A 172 -11.51 6.88 -15.47
C GLY A 172 -10.24 6.61 -14.67
N LEU A 173 -10.38 6.61 -13.33
CA LEU A 173 -9.31 6.25 -12.39
C LEU A 173 -9.83 5.19 -11.42
N LEU A 174 -9.34 3.96 -11.54
CA LEU A 174 -9.57 2.88 -10.59
C LEU A 174 -8.41 2.80 -9.61
N ARG A 175 -8.71 2.82 -8.31
CA ARG A 175 -7.72 2.62 -7.26
C ARG A 175 -8.16 1.49 -6.33
N VAL A 176 -7.43 0.36 -6.37
CA VAL A 176 -7.71 -0.83 -5.56
C VAL A 176 -6.61 -0.96 -4.52
N PHE A 177 -6.91 -0.65 -3.28
CA PHE A 177 -5.95 -0.79 -2.18
C PHE A 177 -6.51 -1.75 -1.13
N MET A 178 -5.82 -2.86 -0.91
CA MET A 178 -6.19 -3.91 0.03
C MET A 178 -5.42 -3.75 1.34
N ALA A 179 -6.10 -3.36 2.43
CA ALA A 179 -5.56 -3.55 3.77
C ALA A 179 -5.99 -4.93 4.30
N TRP A 180 -5.08 -5.65 4.95
CA TRP A 180 -5.41 -6.95 5.50
C TRP A 180 -4.66 -7.24 6.80
N LYS A 181 -5.24 -8.12 7.63
CA LYS A 181 -4.69 -8.58 8.90
C LYS A 181 -4.71 -10.10 8.97
N PRO A 182 -3.61 -10.77 9.37
CA PRO A 182 -3.66 -12.18 9.70
C PRO A 182 -4.48 -12.39 10.99
N LEU A 183 -5.32 -13.44 11.02
CA LEU A 183 -6.12 -13.80 12.18
C LEU A 183 -5.93 -15.28 12.52
N THR A 184 -5.93 -15.62 13.80
CA THR A 184 -5.92 -17.00 14.29
C THR A 184 -7.31 -17.61 14.38
N GLU A 185 -8.35 -16.77 14.54
CA GLU A 185 -9.74 -17.14 14.70
C GLU A 185 -10.61 -16.29 13.75
N PRO A 186 -11.75 -16.81 13.27
CA PRO A 186 -12.62 -16.01 12.40
C PRO A 186 -13.32 -14.91 13.19
N VAL A 187 -13.58 -13.78 12.51
CA VAL A 187 -14.34 -12.65 13.04
C VAL A 187 -15.57 -12.39 12.18
N GLU A 188 -16.64 -11.95 12.81
CA GLU A 188 -17.80 -11.43 12.08
C GLU A 188 -17.58 -9.98 11.73
N VAL A 189 -17.68 -9.66 10.43
CA VAL A 189 -17.58 -8.30 9.91
C VAL A 189 -18.63 -8.10 8.81
N PRO A 190 -19.32 -6.94 8.77
CA PRO A 190 -20.22 -6.63 7.67
C PRO A 190 -19.48 -6.60 6.33
N ALA A 191 -20.01 -7.27 5.32
CA ALA A 191 -19.39 -7.30 3.99
C ALA A 191 -19.30 -5.90 3.37
N GLN A 192 -18.24 -5.65 2.62
CA GLN A 192 -18.13 -4.49 1.75
C GLN A 192 -18.91 -4.69 0.45
N THR A 193 -19.42 -3.59 -0.12
CA THR A 193 -19.85 -3.57 -1.51
C THR A 193 -18.63 -3.26 -2.35
N LEU A 194 -18.36 -4.07 -3.37
CA LEU A 194 -17.27 -3.86 -4.32
C LEU A 194 -17.87 -3.25 -5.61
N PRO A 195 -17.72 -1.93 -5.82
CA PRO A 195 -18.24 -1.27 -7.02
C PRO A 195 -17.40 -1.67 -8.24
N GLY A 196 -18.06 -2.02 -9.33
CA GLY A 196 -17.38 -2.27 -10.60
C GLY A 196 -16.81 -0.97 -11.19
N PHE A 197 -15.88 -1.13 -12.12
CA PHE A 197 -15.25 -0.03 -12.85
C PHE A 197 -15.37 -0.24 -14.35
N ASP A 198 -15.99 0.73 -15.03
CA ASP A 198 -16.11 0.75 -16.49
C ASP A 198 -14.87 1.41 -17.11
N ARG A 199 -14.13 0.66 -17.93
CA ARG A 199 -12.94 1.14 -18.62
C ARG A 199 -13.37 1.77 -19.94
N THR A 200 -13.53 3.08 -19.96
CA THR A 200 -13.85 3.85 -21.17
C THR A 200 -12.85 4.97 -21.33
N GLY A 201 -12.47 5.27 -22.57
CA GLY A 201 -11.49 6.32 -22.86
C GLY A 201 -10.11 6.03 -22.24
N PHE A 202 -9.44 7.09 -21.80
CA PHE A 202 -8.17 6.97 -21.07
C PHE A 202 -8.42 6.46 -19.64
N ALA A 203 -8.12 5.20 -19.39
CA ALA A 203 -8.24 4.59 -18.09
C ALA A 203 -6.88 4.51 -17.36
N VAL A 204 -6.88 4.90 -16.08
CA VAL A 204 -5.75 4.71 -15.17
C VAL A 204 -6.16 3.71 -14.10
N VAL A 205 -5.30 2.74 -13.84
CA VAL A 205 -5.53 1.70 -12.82
C VAL A 205 -4.36 1.66 -11.87
N GLU A 206 -4.65 1.78 -10.59
CA GLU A 206 -3.67 1.56 -9.54
C GLU A 206 -4.15 0.43 -8.64
N TRP A 207 -3.22 -0.46 -8.25
CA TRP A 207 -3.48 -1.39 -7.17
C TRP A 207 -2.27 -1.51 -6.26
N GLY A 208 -2.53 -1.74 -4.99
CA GLY A 208 -1.55 -1.94 -3.93
C GLY A 208 -2.21 -2.51 -2.68
N GLY A 209 -1.50 -2.50 -1.57
CA GLY A 209 -2.07 -2.92 -0.29
C GLY A 209 -1.11 -2.74 0.87
N ALA A 210 -1.60 -3.09 2.06
CA ALA A 210 -0.84 -3.07 3.30
C ALA A 210 -1.20 -4.28 4.18
N GLU A 211 -0.19 -4.89 4.77
CA GLU A 211 -0.37 -5.77 5.90
C GLU A 211 -0.43 -4.93 7.17
N VAL A 212 -1.52 -5.04 7.91
CA VAL A 212 -1.70 -4.34 9.18
C VAL A 212 -1.49 -5.36 10.30
N PRO A 213 -0.62 -5.08 11.28
CA PRO A 213 -0.39 -6.00 12.38
C PRO A 213 -1.69 -6.40 13.09
N ALA A 214 -1.79 -7.66 13.52
CA ALA A 214 -2.84 -8.08 14.41
C ALA A 214 -2.68 -7.34 15.75
N SER A 215 -3.72 -6.61 16.18
CA SER A 215 -3.76 -5.89 17.47
C SER A 215 -4.03 -6.85 18.63
#